data_17571ba253f0ac2c7e92ec1a014b7c7f
#
_entry.id   17571ba253f0ac2c7e92ec1a014b7c7f
#
_cell.length_a   1.000
_cell.length_b   1.000
_cell.length_c   1.000
_cell.angle_alpha   90.00
_cell.angle_beta   90.00
_cell.angle_gamma   90.00
#
_symmetry.space_group_name_H-M   'P 1'
#
loop_
_entity.id
_entity.type
_entity.pdbx_description
1 polymer ?
#
loop_
_entity_poly.entity_id
_entity_poly.type
_entity_poly.pdbx_seq_one_letter_code
_entity_poly.pdbx_strand_id
1 'polypeptide(L)'
;MPALKERPAMRRRAAIPRPVMTEDVISFSECRNNLASCFKRAAETHRTIFVTQNGKPTTFIGNVADWEDYLEYRELVNDVAAAEAELDRDEYLTQAEAKRDALAERERIKSELGL
;
A
#
# COMPACT_ATOMS: atom_id res chain seq x y z
N MET A 1 4.64 26.47 -14.06
CA MET A 1 3.72 25.36 -13.93
C MET A 1 4.08 24.36 -12.84
N PRO A 2 4.54 24.84 -11.74
CA PRO A 2 5.05 23.93 -10.71
C PRO A 2 3.98 22.98 -10.18
N ALA A 3 2.78 23.48 -9.97
CA ALA A 3 1.72 22.66 -9.39
C ALA A 3 1.37 21.45 -10.24
N LEU A 4 1.39 21.59 -11.55
CA LEU A 4 1.10 20.48 -12.44
C LEU A 4 2.25 19.48 -12.51
N LYS A 5 3.46 19.95 -12.29
CA LYS A 5 4.64 19.09 -12.31
C LYS A 5 4.76 18.24 -11.07
N GLU A 6 4.15 18.65 -9.98
CA GLU A 6 4.22 17.89 -8.74
C GLU A 6 3.30 16.69 -8.74
N ARG A 7 2.24 16.73 -9.52
CA ARG A 7 1.32 15.60 -9.61
C ARG A 7 1.91 14.33 -10.17
N PRO A 8 2.88 14.40 -11.07
CA PRO A 8 3.47 13.19 -11.61
C PRO A 8 4.04 12.22 -10.60
N ALA A 9 4.32 12.66 -9.38
CA ALA A 9 4.82 11.75 -8.34
C ALA A 9 3.89 10.56 -8.12
N MET A 10 2.58 10.79 -8.12
CA MET A 10 1.63 9.69 -7.97
C MET A 10 1.62 8.76 -9.17
N ARG A 11 1.83 9.30 -10.36
CA ARG A 11 1.92 8.49 -11.55
C ARG A 11 3.19 7.65 -11.58
N ARG A 12 4.28 8.19 -11.02
CA ARG A 12 5.54 7.46 -10.98
C ARG A 12 5.43 6.16 -10.21
N ARG A 13 4.68 6.16 -9.12
CA ARG A 13 4.47 4.94 -8.37
C ARG A 13 3.86 3.84 -9.22
N ALA A 14 2.89 4.22 -10.05
CA ALA A 14 2.26 3.26 -10.96
C ALA A 14 3.16 2.91 -12.13
N ALA A 15 4.17 3.74 -12.39
CA ALA A 15 5.04 3.60 -13.55
C ALA A 15 6.41 3.01 -13.22
N ILE A 16 6.65 2.55 -11.99
CA ILE A 16 7.90 1.89 -11.64
C ILE A 16 8.05 0.64 -12.51
N PRO A 17 9.15 0.54 -13.28
CA PRO A 17 9.33 -0.59 -14.19
C PRO A 17 9.52 -1.89 -13.42
N ARG A 18 9.06 -2.97 -14.03
CA ARG A 18 9.32 -4.29 -13.46
C ARG A 18 10.76 -4.68 -13.69
N PRO A 19 11.37 -5.43 -12.77
CA PRO A 19 12.71 -5.95 -12.98
C PRO A 19 12.78 -6.84 -14.23
N VAL A 20 13.89 -6.74 -14.95
CA VAL A 20 14.17 -7.64 -16.07
C VAL A 20 14.94 -8.82 -15.50
N MET A 21 14.34 -9.99 -15.52
CA MET A 21 14.88 -11.17 -14.82
C MET A 21 16.30 -11.55 -15.23
N THR A 22 16.68 -11.29 -16.46
CA THR A 22 18.02 -11.61 -16.96
C THR A 22 19.08 -10.58 -16.58
N GLU A 23 18.66 -9.35 -16.25
CA GLU A 23 19.58 -8.25 -15.96
C GLU A 23 19.53 -7.79 -14.51
N ASP A 24 18.35 -7.86 -13.90
CA ASP A 24 18.09 -7.24 -12.62
C ASP A 24 18.06 -8.25 -11.46
N VAL A 25 18.33 -9.50 -11.74
CA VAL A 25 18.49 -10.54 -10.71
C VAL A 25 19.92 -11.05 -10.82
N ILE A 26 20.75 -10.69 -9.86
CA ILE A 26 22.18 -10.98 -9.90
C ILE A 26 22.62 -11.63 -8.59
N SER A 27 23.71 -12.37 -8.65
CA SER A 27 24.29 -12.97 -7.43
C SER A 27 25.01 -11.91 -6.60
N PHE A 28 25.24 -12.22 -5.34
CA PHE A 28 26.01 -11.35 -4.47
C PHE A 28 27.40 -11.08 -5.04
N SER A 29 28.07 -12.10 -5.59
CA SER A 29 29.39 -11.95 -6.18
C SER A 29 29.40 -10.99 -7.36
N GLU A 30 28.41 -11.10 -8.24
CA GLU A 30 28.28 -10.18 -9.37
C GLU A 30 28.01 -8.77 -8.90
N CYS A 31 27.14 -8.62 -7.92
CA CYS A 31 26.84 -7.33 -7.34
C CYS A 31 28.09 -6.67 -6.78
N ARG A 32 28.86 -7.42 -5.98
CA ARG A 32 30.09 -6.92 -5.39
C ARG A 32 31.09 -6.46 -6.44
N ASN A 33 31.24 -7.24 -7.51
CA ASN A 33 32.22 -6.94 -8.55
C ASN A 33 31.80 -5.76 -9.45
N ASN A 34 30.51 -5.46 -9.51
CA ASN A 34 29.95 -4.42 -10.38
C ASN A 34 29.07 -3.42 -9.61
N LEU A 35 29.43 -3.13 -8.38
CA LEU A 35 28.58 -2.36 -7.48
C LEU A 35 28.22 -0.97 -8.02
N ALA A 36 29.22 -0.25 -8.53
CA ALA A 36 28.99 1.08 -9.09
C ALA A 36 28.03 1.05 -10.27
N SER A 37 28.18 0.04 -11.13
CA SER A 37 27.29 -0.16 -12.27
C SER A 37 25.86 -0.48 -11.84
N CYS A 38 25.70 -1.29 -10.80
CA CYS A 38 24.39 -1.63 -10.24
C CYS A 38 23.71 -0.40 -9.67
N PHE A 39 24.41 0.42 -8.92
CA PHE A 39 23.87 1.64 -8.36
C PHE A 39 23.42 2.60 -9.45
N LYS A 40 24.27 2.80 -10.45
CA LYS A 40 23.96 3.69 -11.58
C LYS A 40 22.73 3.20 -12.33
N ARG A 41 22.66 1.91 -12.59
CA ARG A 41 21.53 1.34 -13.33
C ARG A 41 20.22 1.50 -12.56
N ALA A 42 20.23 1.21 -11.26
CA ALA A 42 19.04 1.37 -10.44
C ALA A 42 18.60 2.83 -10.37
N ALA A 43 19.55 3.76 -10.25
CA ALA A 43 19.25 5.19 -10.17
C ALA A 43 18.68 5.73 -11.49
N GLU A 44 19.22 5.30 -12.62
CA GLU A 44 18.82 5.82 -13.92
C GLU A 44 17.58 5.14 -14.50
N THR A 45 17.47 3.83 -14.36
CA THR A 45 16.38 3.08 -14.97
C THR A 45 15.15 2.96 -14.08
N HIS A 46 15.27 3.25 -12.80
CA HIS A 46 14.25 3.03 -11.78
C HIS A 46 13.85 1.56 -11.63
N ARG A 47 14.59 0.64 -12.23
CA ARG A 47 14.37 -0.78 -12.03
C ARG A 47 15.11 -1.25 -10.80
N THR A 48 14.43 -2.03 -9.97
CA THR A 48 15.03 -2.61 -8.77
C THR A 48 15.89 -3.80 -9.16
N ILE A 49 17.09 -3.86 -8.60
CA ILE A 49 18.02 -4.97 -8.83
C ILE A 49 17.98 -5.87 -7.61
N PHE A 50 17.62 -7.13 -7.80
CA PHE A 50 17.58 -8.11 -6.72
C PHE A 50 18.91 -8.85 -6.62
N VAL A 51 19.43 -8.93 -5.42
CA VAL A 51 20.70 -9.60 -5.13
C VAL A 51 20.40 -10.92 -4.44
N THR A 52 20.90 -11.99 -5.00
CA THR A 52 20.68 -13.34 -4.49
C THR A 52 21.87 -13.87 -3.73
N GLN A 53 21.61 -14.65 -2.69
CA GLN A 53 22.59 -15.44 -1.98
C GLN A 53 22.08 -16.87 -1.93
N ASN A 54 22.95 -17.82 -2.32
CA ASN A 54 22.55 -19.22 -2.39
C ASN A 54 21.27 -19.45 -3.20
N GLY A 55 21.12 -18.69 -4.29
CA GLY A 55 19.98 -18.82 -5.18
C GLY A 55 18.70 -18.14 -4.70
N LYS A 56 18.72 -17.47 -3.54
CA LYS A 56 17.55 -16.79 -3.00
C LYS A 56 17.76 -15.29 -2.95
N PRO A 57 16.78 -14.49 -3.41
CA PRO A 57 16.88 -13.03 -3.27
C PRO A 57 16.80 -12.65 -1.80
N THR A 58 17.80 -11.93 -1.32
CA THR A 58 17.90 -11.53 0.08
C THR A 58 17.86 -10.02 0.25
N THR A 59 18.35 -9.29 -0.73
CA THR A 59 18.43 -7.83 -0.68
C THR A 59 18.14 -7.26 -2.04
N PHE A 60 17.94 -5.96 -2.10
CA PHE A 60 17.78 -5.29 -3.38
C PHE A 60 18.45 -3.92 -3.38
N ILE A 61 18.75 -3.44 -4.58
CA ILE A 61 19.24 -2.09 -4.83
C ILE A 61 18.15 -1.37 -5.60
N GLY A 62 17.67 -0.25 -5.09
CA GLY A 62 16.59 0.48 -5.71
C GLY A 62 16.83 1.98 -5.68
N ASN A 63 15.99 2.71 -6.40
CA ASN A 63 16.02 4.17 -6.44
C ASN A 63 15.34 4.72 -5.18
N VAL A 64 16.04 5.62 -4.46
CA VAL A 64 15.55 6.15 -3.19
C VAL A 64 14.23 6.94 -3.38
N ALA A 65 14.14 7.73 -4.45
CA ALA A 65 12.92 8.49 -4.71
C ALA A 65 11.72 7.57 -4.93
N ASP A 66 11.91 6.46 -5.61
CA ASP A 66 10.84 5.48 -5.83
C ASP A 66 10.42 4.81 -4.53
N TRP A 67 11.37 4.54 -3.66
CA TRP A 67 11.10 3.97 -2.34
C TRP A 67 10.27 4.92 -1.49
N GLU A 68 10.65 6.20 -1.47
CA GLU A 68 9.90 7.23 -0.74
C GLU A 68 8.47 7.37 -1.26
N ASP A 69 8.30 7.38 -2.58
CA ASP A 69 6.98 7.42 -3.20
C ASP A 69 6.15 6.19 -2.82
N TYR A 70 6.78 5.03 -2.78
CA TYR A 70 6.10 3.80 -2.37
C TYR A 70 5.63 3.88 -0.92
N LEU A 71 6.48 4.39 -0.02
CA LEU A 71 6.11 4.54 1.38
C LEU A 71 4.93 5.49 1.57
N GLU A 72 4.93 6.62 0.86
CA GLU A 72 3.82 7.55 0.90
C GLU A 72 2.53 6.91 0.42
N TYR A 73 2.61 6.19 -0.68
CA TYR A 73 1.45 5.48 -1.21
C TYR A 73 0.93 4.44 -0.21
N ARG A 74 1.82 3.71 0.42
CA ARG A 74 1.45 2.71 1.41
C ARG A 74 0.75 3.33 2.61
N GLU A 75 1.26 4.45 3.10
CA GLU A 75 0.63 5.17 4.20
C GLU A 75 -0.77 5.64 3.82
N LEU A 76 -0.91 6.20 2.63
CA LEU A 76 -2.20 6.66 2.14
C LEU A 76 -3.20 5.50 2.04
N VAL A 77 -2.80 4.37 1.50
CA VAL A 77 -3.65 3.20 1.39
C VAL A 77 -4.06 2.68 2.77
N ASN A 78 -3.14 2.65 3.72
CA ASN A 78 -3.43 2.22 5.08
C ASN A 78 -4.41 3.18 5.78
N ASP A 79 -4.24 4.49 5.58
CA ASP A 79 -5.12 5.49 6.16
C ASP A 79 -6.54 5.38 5.59
N VAL A 80 -6.66 5.18 4.29
CA VAL A 80 -7.95 4.98 3.64
C VAL A 80 -8.62 3.70 4.14
N ALA A 81 -7.89 2.62 4.25
CA ALA A 81 -8.41 1.36 4.77
C ALA A 81 -8.88 1.48 6.21
N ALA A 82 -8.13 2.19 7.05
CA ALA A 82 -8.52 2.44 8.44
C ALA A 82 -9.78 3.29 8.52
N ALA A 83 -9.88 4.32 7.69
CA ALA A 83 -11.07 5.18 7.65
C ALA A 83 -12.30 4.40 7.21
N GLU A 84 -12.18 3.55 6.21
CA GLU A 84 -13.27 2.71 5.74
C GLU A 84 -13.73 1.73 6.84
N ALA A 85 -12.78 1.14 7.56
CA ALA A 85 -13.09 0.22 8.65
C ALA A 85 -13.85 0.92 9.79
N GLU A 86 -13.50 2.17 10.09
CA GLU A 86 -14.20 2.95 11.10
C GLU A 86 -15.62 3.29 10.65
N LEU A 87 -15.79 3.68 9.40
CA LEU A 87 -17.11 3.97 8.85
C LEU A 87 -18.01 2.74 8.88
N ASP A 88 -17.49 1.60 8.49
CA ASP A 88 -18.24 0.35 8.52
C ASP A 88 -18.67 -0.03 9.93
N ARG A 89 -17.79 0.18 10.90
CA ARG A 89 -18.08 -0.09 12.31
C ARG A 89 -19.17 0.83 12.84
N ASP A 90 -19.07 2.12 12.56
CA ASP A 90 -20.05 3.10 12.99
C ASP A 90 -21.42 2.83 12.38
N GLU A 91 -21.45 2.48 11.12
CA GLU A 91 -22.68 2.12 10.44
C GLU A 91 -23.33 0.87 11.06
N TYR A 92 -22.52 -0.13 11.35
CA TYR A 92 -23.00 -1.35 12.00
C TYR A 92 -23.59 -1.07 13.39
N LEU A 93 -22.93 -0.25 14.18
CA LEU A 93 -23.40 0.13 15.51
C LEU A 93 -24.71 0.91 15.44
N THR A 94 -24.82 1.83 14.46
CA THR A 94 -26.04 2.60 14.24
C THR A 94 -27.21 1.69 13.88
N GLN A 95 -26.98 0.72 13.02
CA GLN A 95 -28.01 -0.26 12.64
C GLN A 95 -28.43 -1.11 13.83
N ALA A 96 -27.48 -1.54 14.64
CA ALA A 96 -27.76 -2.33 15.84
C ALA A 96 -28.59 -1.55 16.86
N GLU A 97 -28.29 -0.26 17.04
CA GLU A 97 -29.04 0.61 17.93
C GLU A 97 -30.47 0.81 17.43
N ALA A 98 -30.64 1.08 16.15
CA ALA A 98 -31.96 1.25 15.54
C ALA A 98 -32.81 0.00 15.71
N LYS A 99 -32.21 -1.16 15.53
CA LYS A 99 -32.89 -2.43 15.69
C LYS A 99 -33.34 -2.66 17.14
N ARG A 100 -32.47 -2.32 18.08
CA ARG A 100 -32.77 -2.45 19.50
C ARG A 100 -33.91 -1.55 19.92
N ASP A 101 -33.89 -0.30 19.46
CA ASP A 101 -34.94 0.67 19.74
C ASP A 101 -36.29 0.22 19.16
N ALA A 102 -36.28 -0.31 17.97
CA ALA A 102 -37.47 -0.83 17.32
C ALA A 102 -38.10 -1.99 18.11
N LEU A 103 -37.25 -2.88 18.64
CA LEU A 103 -37.71 -4.00 19.47
C LEU A 103 -38.29 -3.52 20.81
N ALA A 104 -37.63 -2.56 21.44
CA ALA A 104 -38.12 -1.99 22.71
C ALA A 104 -39.49 -1.34 22.52
N GLU A 105 -39.67 -0.59 21.43
CA GLU A 105 -40.91 0.05 21.10
C GLU A 105 -42.02 -0.99 20.90
N ARG A 106 -41.69 -2.05 20.20
CA ARG A 106 -42.63 -3.14 19.92
C ARG A 106 -43.11 -3.83 21.19
N GLU A 107 -42.20 -4.08 22.14
CA GLU A 107 -42.53 -4.68 23.41
C GLU A 107 -43.39 -3.77 24.26
N ARG A 108 -43.13 -2.47 24.24
CA ARG A 108 -43.92 -1.48 24.95
C ARG A 108 -45.37 -1.46 24.44
N ILE A 109 -45.54 -1.46 23.13
CA ILE A 109 -46.85 -1.50 22.51
C ILE A 109 -47.63 -2.74 22.88
N LYS A 110 -46.99 -3.89 22.87
CA LYS A 110 -47.60 -5.14 23.27
C LYS A 110 -48.07 -5.09 24.71
N SER A 111 -47.28 -4.55 25.61
CA SER A 111 -47.61 -4.41 26.99
C SER A 111 -48.84 -3.52 27.22
N GLU A 112 -48.90 -2.39 26.53
CA GLU A 112 -50.01 -1.45 26.58
C GLU A 112 -51.31 -2.07 26.08
N LEU A 113 -51.20 -2.93 25.10
CA LEU A 113 -52.37 -3.61 24.53
C LEU A 113 -52.80 -4.86 25.29
N GLY A 114 -52.05 -5.25 26.30
CA GLY A 114 -52.33 -6.44 27.09
C GLY A 114 -52.04 -7.76 26.38
N LEU A 115 -51.16 -7.74 25.41
CA LEU A 115 -50.79 -8.91 24.63
C LEU A 115 -49.65 -9.72 25.23
#